data_fdf3dea5dc3d8583e8cf13bebaa957fa
#
_entry.id   fdf3dea5dc3d8583e8cf13bebaa957fa
#
_cell.length_a   1.000
_cell.length_b   1.000
_cell.length_c   1.000
_cell.angle_alpha   90.00
_cell.angle_beta   90.00
_cell.angle_gamma   90.00
#
_symmetry.space_group_name_H-M   'P 1'
#
loop_
_entity.id
_entity.type
_entity.pdbx_description
1 polymer ?
#
loop_
_entity_poly.entity_id
_entity_poly.type
_entity_poly.pdbx_seq_one_letter_code
_entity_poly.pdbx_strand_id
1 'polypeptide(L)'
;YPELKNKAVISRADINALELKFFRSLKDLKIDKFDTYFIHNTNDLRKDGSGLLKDWLISLKDRNLVGKIGCSIYNSADLNSIPNELLEVVQLPLSIYNQTLLKDGTISNLKENNKLVYVRSLFVQGLLLSDISSWPPWFREEEKNHHNAFLNFAKDNKLSMIELCLDFAKKIAEIDIIILGFTSIEELVEVSSIWKNDKKKINCDYKKWHVKNQKYLDPRNWPIK
;
A
#
# COMPACT_ATOMS: atom_id res chain seq x y z
N TYR A 1 3.26 -10.82 -10.33
CA TYR A 1 4.48 -10.63 -11.15
C TYR A 1 4.06 -10.33 -12.59
N PRO A 2 4.70 -9.36 -13.30
CA PRO A 2 4.36 -9.04 -14.71
C PRO A 2 4.44 -10.26 -15.62
N GLU A 3 5.41 -11.15 -15.41
CA GLU A 3 5.63 -12.39 -16.16
C GLU A 3 4.47 -13.36 -16.04
N LEU A 4 3.75 -13.30 -14.94
CA LEU A 4 2.63 -14.19 -14.65
C LEU A 4 1.27 -13.58 -15.00
N LYS A 5 1.19 -12.26 -15.30
CA LYS A 5 -0.08 -11.52 -15.42
C LYS A 5 -1.10 -12.18 -16.35
N ASN A 6 -0.67 -12.68 -17.49
CA ASN A 6 -1.54 -13.24 -18.52
C ASN A 6 -1.48 -14.78 -18.60
N LYS A 7 -0.93 -15.44 -17.59
CA LYS A 7 -0.79 -16.90 -17.57
C LYS A 7 -1.85 -17.54 -16.69
N ALA A 8 -2.45 -18.60 -17.17
CA ALA A 8 -3.36 -19.44 -16.40
C ALA A 8 -2.58 -20.45 -15.53
N VAL A 9 -1.44 -20.93 -16.03
CA VAL A 9 -0.59 -21.95 -15.39
C VAL A 9 0.81 -21.41 -15.19
N ILE A 10 1.39 -21.69 -14.02
CA ILE A 10 2.79 -21.35 -13.69
C ILE A 10 3.65 -22.56 -13.98
N SER A 11 4.68 -22.38 -14.80
CA SER A 11 5.64 -23.41 -15.19
C SER A 11 6.99 -23.20 -14.51
N ARG A 12 7.86 -24.22 -14.58
CA ARG A 12 9.24 -24.10 -14.08
C ARG A 12 10.05 -23.03 -14.87
N ALA A 13 9.76 -22.85 -16.16
CA ALA A 13 10.38 -21.79 -16.94
C ALA A 13 10.02 -20.38 -16.43
N ASP A 14 8.80 -20.21 -15.91
CA ASP A 14 8.38 -18.94 -15.30
C ASP A 14 9.14 -18.67 -14.00
N ILE A 15 9.33 -19.70 -13.18
CA ILE A 15 10.11 -19.55 -11.93
C ILE A 15 11.57 -19.21 -12.26
N ASN A 16 12.18 -19.84 -13.25
CA ASN A 16 13.53 -19.50 -13.70
C ASN A 16 13.64 -18.03 -14.15
N ALA A 17 12.62 -17.54 -14.89
CA ALA A 17 12.57 -16.13 -15.31
C ALA A 17 12.44 -15.16 -14.11
N LEU A 18 11.62 -15.53 -13.13
CA LEU A 18 11.49 -14.75 -11.87
C LEU A 18 12.81 -14.74 -11.09
N GLU A 19 13.49 -15.87 -10.99
CA GLU A 19 14.76 -15.96 -10.29
C GLU A 19 15.85 -15.12 -10.94
N LEU A 20 15.95 -15.15 -12.27
CA LEU A 20 16.89 -14.28 -13.00
C LEU A 20 16.63 -12.79 -12.70
N LYS A 21 15.38 -12.36 -12.68
CA LYS A 21 15.01 -10.98 -12.34
C LYS A 21 15.30 -10.66 -10.89
N PHE A 22 15.06 -11.58 -9.98
CA PHE A 22 15.38 -11.43 -8.58
C PHE A 22 16.87 -11.13 -8.37
N PHE A 23 17.76 -11.95 -8.95
CA PHE A 23 19.21 -11.73 -8.85
C PHE A 23 19.67 -10.46 -9.56
N ARG A 24 19.05 -10.12 -10.70
CA ARG A 24 19.31 -8.85 -11.36
C ARG A 24 18.98 -7.68 -10.44
N SER A 25 17.83 -7.72 -9.74
CA SER A 25 17.44 -6.66 -8.80
C SER A 25 18.42 -6.52 -7.63
N LEU A 26 18.91 -7.62 -7.05
CA LEU A 26 19.96 -7.58 -6.02
C LEU A 26 21.22 -6.88 -6.54
N LYS A 27 21.65 -7.27 -7.75
CA LYS A 27 22.84 -6.68 -8.40
C LYS A 27 22.66 -5.19 -8.67
N ASP A 28 21.52 -4.78 -9.25
CA ASP A 28 21.26 -3.39 -9.62
C ASP A 28 21.16 -2.50 -8.38
N LEU A 29 20.61 -3.02 -7.27
CA LEU A 29 20.53 -2.33 -5.99
C LEU A 29 21.83 -2.42 -5.15
N LYS A 30 22.81 -3.23 -5.58
CA LYS A 30 24.08 -3.49 -4.87
C LYS A 30 23.84 -3.97 -3.43
N ILE A 31 22.92 -4.91 -3.26
CA ILE A 31 22.62 -5.56 -1.98
C ILE A 31 22.68 -7.08 -2.15
N ASP A 32 22.95 -7.78 -1.04
CA ASP A 32 23.03 -9.24 -1.03
C ASP A 32 21.72 -9.92 -0.60
N LYS A 33 20.79 -9.13 -0.02
CA LYS A 33 19.56 -9.64 0.57
C LYS A 33 18.47 -8.56 0.55
N PHE A 34 17.22 -8.95 0.28
CA PHE A 34 16.05 -8.14 0.56
C PHE A 34 15.59 -8.33 2.01
N ASP A 35 15.20 -7.24 2.69
CA ASP A 35 14.49 -7.37 3.97
C ASP A 35 13.13 -8.04 3.76
N THR A 36 12.36 -7.58 2.83
CA THR A 36 11.03 -8.12 2.52
C THR A 36 10.84 -8.25 1.01
N TYR A 37 10.30 -9.39 0.58
CA TYR A 37 9.94 -9.64 -0.82
C TYR A 37 8.44 -9.86 -0.96
N PHE A 38 7.78 -9.11 -1.85
CA PHE A 38 6.31 -9.08 -1.93
C PHE A 38 5.75 -9.85 -3.12
N ILE A 39 4.73 -10.65 -2.86
CA ILE A 39 3.80 -11.15 -3.87
C ILE A 39 2.86 -9.98 -4.20
N HIS A 40 3.06 -9.36 -5.37
CA HIS A 40 2.29 -8.17 -5.76
C HIS A 40 0.84 -8.47 -6.13
N ASN A 41 0.58 -9.63 -6.73
CA ASN A 41 -0.76 -10.07 -7.10
C ASN A 41 -1.06 -11.42 -6.45
N THR A 42 -1.93 -11.42 -5.46
CA THR A 42 -2.30 -12.63 -4.70
C THR A 42 -2.99 -13.69 -5.55
N ASN A 43 -3.61 -13.29 -6.69
CA ASN A 43 -4.17 -14.24 -7.64
C ASN A 43 -3.13 -15.18 -8.26
N ASP A 44 -1.85 -14.80 -8.26
CA ASP A 44 -0.78 -15.72 -8.72
C ASP A 44 -0.68 -16.97 -7.83
N LEU A 45 -1.12 -16.90 -6.57
CA LEU A 45 -1.16 -18.05 -5.66
C LEU A 45 -2.36 -18.99 -5.89
N ARG A 46 -3.32 -18.60 -6.75
CA ARG A 46 -4.51 -19.40 -7.09
C ARG A 46 -4.37 -20.12 -8.44
N LYS A 47 -3.33 -19.80 -9.21
CA LYS A 47 -3.10 -20.38 -10.53
C LYS A 47 -2.67 -21.83 -10.44
N ASP A 48 -2.97 -22.59 -11.47
CA ASP A 48 -2.40 -23.92 -11.63
C ASP A 48 -0.87 -23.83 -11.63
N GLY A 49 -0.18 -24.78 -10.97
CA GLY A 49 1.26 -24.73 -10.79
C GLY A 49 1.77 -23.69 -9.78
N SER A 50 0.88 -23.02 -9.03
CA SER A 50 1.28 -22.05 -7.99
C SER A 50 2.14 -22.65 -6.86
N GLY A 51 2.13 -23.98 -6.69
CA GLY A 51 3.07 -24.70 -5.81
C GLY A 51 4.53 -24.36 -6.13
N LEU A 52 4.89 -24.30 -7.41
CA LEU A 52 6.25 -23.94 -7.83
C LEU A 52 6.63 -22.51 -7.37
N LEU A 53 5.69 -21.57 -7.41
CA LEU A 53 5.91 -20.20 -6.92
C LEU A 53 6.12 -20.18 -5.40
N LYS A 54 5.30 -20.93 -4.66
CA LYS A 54 5.42 -21.04 -3.20
C LYS A 54 6.76 -21.63 -2.79
N ASP A 55 7.13 -22.77 -3.39
CA ASP A 55 8.40 -23.48 -3.11
C ASP A 55 9.60 -22.57 -3.41
N TRP A 56 9.54 -21.83 -4.52
CA TRP A 56 10.58 -20.86 -4.87
C TRP A 56 10.70 -19.75 -3.83
N LEU A 57 9.59 -19.14 -3.40
CA LEU A 57 9.58 -18.08 -2.38
C LEU A 57 10.16 -18.58 -1.05
N ILE A 58 9.79 -19.78 -0.61
CA ILE A 58 10.33 -20.40 0.60
C ILE A 58 11.83 -20.62 0.42
N SER A 59 12.27 -21.13 -0.74
CA SER A 59 13.68 -21.34 -1.01
C SER A 59 14.53 -20.09 -0.94
N LEU A 60 13.97 -18.91 -1.30
CA LEU A 60 14.68 -17.63 -1.15
C LEU A 60 14.97 -17.30 0.33
N LYS A 61 14.08 -17.66 1.23
CA LYS A 61 14.31 -17.52 2.69
C LYS A 61 15.35 -18.52 3.18
N ASP A 62 15.25 -19.79 2.80
CA ASP A 62 16.16 -20.84 3.22
C ASP A 62 17.60 -20.54 2.79
N ARG A 63 17.75 -19.93 1.61
CA ARG A 63 19.02 -19.44 1.06
C ARG A 63 19.47 -18.10 1.67
N ASN A 64 18.74 -17.55 2.64
CA ASN A 64 19.00 -16.27 3.30
C ASN A 64 19.07 -15.06 2.33
N LEU A 65 18.38 -15.15 1.19
CA LEU A 65 18.30 -14.07 0.18
C LEU A 65 17.17 -13.08 0.47
N VAL A 66 16.20 -13.49 1.31
CA VAL A 66 15.05 -12.70 1.73
C VAL A 66 14.85 -12.87 3.23
N GLY A 67 14.59 -11.76 3.92
CA GLY A 67 14.29 -11.78 5.36
C GLY A 67 12.86 -12.20 5.64
N LYS A 68 11.90 -11.61 4.95
CA LYS A 68 10.46 -11.85 5.10
C LYS A 68 9.77 -11.96 3.75
N ILE A 69 8.71 -12.75 3.69
CA ILE A 69 7.80 -12.79 2.54
C ILE A 69 6.53 -12.05 2.92
N GLY A 70 6.03 -11.25 2.00
CA GLY A 70 4.79 -10.50 2.17
C GLY A 70 3.89 -10.53 0.96
N CYS A 71 2.68 -10.04 1.13
CA CYS A 71 1.69 -9.92 0.08
C CYS A 71 1.13 -8.51 0.01
N SER A 72 0.84 -8.04 -1.21
CA SER A 72 0.12 -6.80 -1.43
C SER A 72 -1.35 -7.10 -1.66
N ILE A 73 -2.21 -6.58 -0.78
CA ILE A 73 -3.66 -6.77 -0.85
C ILE A 73 -4.38 -5.46 -1.16
N TYR A 74 -5.64 -5.55 -1.57
CA TYR A 74 -6.54 -4.42 -1.75
C TYR A 74 -7.79 -4.50 -0.87
N ASN A 75 -8.20 -5.70 -0.50
CA ASN A 75 -9.34 -5.97 0.38
C ASN A 75 -9.05 -7.20 1.26
N SER A 76 -9.86 -7.40 2.29
CA SER A 76 -9.70 -8.51 3.24
C SER A 76 -9.83 -9.89 2.59
N ALA A 77 -10.65 -10.04 1.53
CA ALA A 77 -10.82 -11.30 0.83
C ALA A 77 -9.56 -11.79 0.10
N ASP A 78 -8.63 -10.88 -0.21
CA ASP A 78 -7.34 -11.25 -0.81
C ASP A 78 -6.53 -12.16 0.12
N LEU A 79 -6.70 -12.04 1.45
CA LEU A 79 -6.01 -12.85 2.46
C LEU A 79 -6.39 -14.33 2.39
N ASN A 80 -7.60 -14.66 1.96
CA ASN A 80 -8.12 -16.03 1.95
C ASN A 80 -7.31 -17.00 1.05
N SER A 81 -6.53 -16.46 0.12
CA SER A 81 -5.73 -17.27 -0.82
C SER A 81 -4.26 -17.37 -0.45
N ILE A 82 -3.82 -16.70 0.61
CA ILE A 82 -2.42 -16.60 0.97
C ILE A 82 -2.11 -17.63 2.05
N PRO A 83 -1.22 -18.62 1.79
CA PRO A 83 -0.74 -19.52 2.82
C PRO A 83 -0.08 -18.76 3.96
N ASN A 84 -0.30 -19.22 5.19
CA ASN A 84 0.19 -18.51 6.38
C ASN A 84 1.73 -18.40 6.43
N GLU A 85 2.44 -19.36 5.86
CA GLU A 85 3.90 -19.38 5.73
C GLU A 85 4.46 -18.30 4.81
N LEU A 86 3.63 -17.74 3.91
CA LEU A 86 3.98 -16.65 3.01
C LEU A 86 3.44 -15.29 3.50
N LEU A 87 2.79 -15.27 4.66
CA LEU A 87 2.08 -14.09 5.17
C LEU A 87 2.78 -13.55 6.43
N GLU A 88 4.01 -13.05 6.30
CA GLU A 88 4.72 -12.38 7.40
C GLU A 88 4.47 -10.88 7.39
N VAL A 89 4.34 -10.30 6.19
CA VAL A 89 4.11 -8.88 5.97
C VAL A 89 2.93 -8.67 5.04
N VAL A 90 2.02 -7.79 5.39
CA VAL A 90 0.90 -7.40 4.52
C VAL A 90 1.03 -5.94 4.13
N GLN A 91 1.16 -5.68 2.84
CA GLN A 91 1.10 -4.33 2.30
C GLN A 91 -0.33 -4.03 1.84
N LEU A 92 -0.93 -2.95 2.32
CA LEU A 92 -2.32 -2.60 2.05
C LEU A 92 -2.52 -1.10 1.81
N PRO A 93 -3.57 -0.70 1.05
CA PRO A 93 -3.90 0.70 0.88
C PRO A 93 -4.58 1.24 2.14
N LEU A 94 -4.12 2.42 2.57
CA LEU A 94 -4.74 3.16 3.67
C LEU A 94 -4.58 4.66 3.43
N SER A 95 -5.64 5.41 3.65
CA SER A 95 -5.63 6.86 3.62
C SER A 95 -6.78 7.41 4.46
N ILE A 96 -6.82 8.71 4.68
CA ILE A 96 -7.95 9.37 5.36
C ILE A 96 -9.28 9.02 4.68
N TYR A 97 -9.30 8.88 3.34
CA TYR A 97 -10.51 8.55 2.59
C TYR A 97 -10.76 7.04 2.49
N ASN A 98 -9.70 6.24 2.48
CA ASN A 98 -9.82 4.78 2.45
C ASN A 98 -9.44 4.18 3.81
N GLN A 99 -10.40 4.03 4.69
CA GLN A 99 -10.25 3.40 6.00
C GLN A 99 -10.91 2.01 6.06
N THR A 100 -11.18 1.39 4.91
CA THR A 100 -11.97 0.15 4.86
C THR A 100 -11.33 -0.95 5.68
N LEU A 101 -10.04 -1.26 5.43
CA LEU A 101 -9.32 -2.32 6.12
C LEU A 101 -9.01 -2.02 7.60
N LEU A 102 -9.11 -0.75 8.00
CA LEU A 102 -9.08 -0.35 9.40
C LEU A 102 -10.43 -0.59 10.07
N LYS A 103 -11.53 -0.25 9.39
CA LYS A 103 -12.89 -0.32 9.94
C LYS A 103 -13.47 -1.73 9.98
N ASP A 104 -13.09 -2.60 9.05
CA ASP A 104 -13.54 -4.00 9.00
C ASP A 104 -12.74 -4.91 9.94
N GLY A 105 -11.77 -4.37 10.68
CA GLY A 105 -10.96 -5.11 11.64
C GLY A 105 -9.80 -5.88 11.02
N THR A 106 -9.58 -5.80 9.69
CA THR A 106 -8.49 -6.52 9.02
C THR A 106 -7.12 -6.18 9.59
N ILE A 107 -6.85 -4.88 9.80
CA ILE A 107 -5.54 -4.42 10.33
C ILE A 107 -5.32 -4.97 11.75
N SER A 108 -6.32 -4.87 12.63
CA SER A 108 -6.22 -5.39 14.01
C SER A 108 -6.01 -6.90 14.02
N ASN A 109 -6.76 -7.64 13.19
CA ASN A 109 -6.60 -9.10 13.07
C ASN A 109 -5.20 -9.50 12.59
N LEU A 110 -4.61 -8.76 11.65
CA LEU A 110 -3.24 -9.00 11.21
C LEU A 110 -2.24 -8.83 12.36
N LYS A 111 -2.40 -7.80 13.18
CA LYS A 111 -1.51 -7.55 14.33
C LYS A 111 -1.69 -8.61 15.41
N GLU A 112 -2.90 -9.04 15.73
CA GLU A 112 -3.20 -10.13 16.66
C GLU A 112 -2.54 -11.45 16.23
N ASN A 113 -2.38 -11.65 14.93
CA ASN A 113 -1.67 -12.80 14.35
C ASN A 113 -0.17 -12.53 14.09
N ASN A 114 0.42 -11.52 14.73
CA ASN A 114 1.84 -11.15 14.63
C ASN A 114 2.33 -10.86 13.20
N LYS A 115 1.46 -10.34 12.33
CA LYS A 115 1.84 -9.92 10.99
C LYS A 115 2.29 -8.46 11.00
N LEU A 116 3.28 -8.14 10.15
CA LEU A 116 3.67 -6.75 9.94
C LEU A 116 2.71 -6.08 8.93
N VAL A 117 2.31 -4.87 9.24
CA VAL A 117 1.39 -4.07 8.42
C VAL A 117 2.14 -2.91 7.78
N TYR A 118 2.30 -2.97 6.45
CA TYR A 118 2.87 -1.91 5.65
C TYR A 118 1.75 -1.19 4.91
N VAL A 119 1.67 0.12 5.05
CA VAL A 119 0.63 0.91 4.36
C VAL A 119 1.19 1.67 3.18
N ARG A 120 0.40 1.75 2.11
CA ARG A 120 0.68 2.52 0.90
C ARG A 120 -0.52 3.40 0.53
N SER A 121 -0.35 4.23 -0.49
CA SER A 121 -1.41 5.08 -1.04
C SER A 121 -1.97 6.12 -0.05
N LEU A 122 -1.17 6.57 0.92
CA LEU A 122 -1.59 7.53 1.93
C LEU A 122 -2.17 8.83 1.32
N PHE A 123 -1.60 9.27 0.19
CA PHE A 123 -2.03 10.47 -0.54
C PHE A 123 -2.95 10.18 -1.74
N VAL A 124 -3.37 8.91 -1.95
CA VAL A 124 -4.25 8.49 -3.07
C VAL A 124 -3.73 9.01 -4.42
N GLN A 125 -2.49 8.67 -4.78
CA GLN A 125 -1.82 9.16 -6.01
C GLN A 125 -1.73 10.70 -6.10
N GLY A 126 -1.58 11.39 -4.97
CA GLY A 126 -1.54 12.85 -4.90
C GLY A 126 -2.92 13.52 -4.87
N LEU A 127 -4.00 12.78 -5.07
CA LEU A 127 -5.36 13.32 -5.11
C LEU A 127 -5.72 14.10 -3.84
N LEU A 128 -5.32 13.60 -2.67
CA LEU A 128 -5.58 14.26 -1.38
C LEU A 128 -4.80 15.57 -1.20
N LEU A 129 -3.74 15.78 -1.97
CA LEU A 129 -2.88 16.96 -1.86
C LEU A 129 -3.22 18.02 -2.91
N SER A 130 -4.11 17.72 -3.85
CA SER A 130 -4.40 18.57 -5.00
C SER A 130 -5.70 19.34 -4.85
N ASP A 131 -5.76 20.51 -5.51
CA ASP A 131 -7.01 21.26 -5.65
C ASP A 131 -8.01 20.52 -6.54
N ILE A 132 -9.29 20.72 -6.27
CA ILE A 132 -10.39 20.11 -7.04
C ILE A 132 -10.33 20.47 -8.52
N SER A 133 -9.86 21.65 -8.86
CA SER A 133 -9.69 22.08 -10.26
C SER A 133 -8.79 21.15 -11.07
N SER A 134 -7.87 20.45 -10.40
CA SER A 134 -6.96 19.46 -11.00
C SER A 134 -7.50 18.03 -10.99
N TRP A 135 -8.66 17.81 -10.35
CA TRP A 135 -9.25 16.48 -10.28
C TRP A 135 -9.79 16.05 -11.65
N PRO A 136 -9.61 14.78 -12.02
CA PRO A 136 -10.17 14.25 -13.25
C PRO A 136 -11.68 14.48 -13.36
N PRO A 137 -12.21 14.78 -14.57
CA PRO A 137 -13.62 15.16 -14.76
C PRO A 137 -14.63 14.05 -14.44
N TRP A 138 -14.18 12.80 -14.35
CA TRP A 138 -15.01 11.63 -14.01
C TRP A 138 -15.28 11.49 -12.50
N PHE A 139 -14.65 12.31 -11.64
CA PHE A 139 -15.07 12.42 -10.24
C PHE A 139 -16.40 13.16 -10.15
N ARG A 140 -17.33 12.57 -9.38
CA ARG A 140 -18.67 13.16 -9.21
C ARG A 140 -18.61 14.38 -8.27
N GLU A 141 -19.64 15.17 -8.34
CA GLU A 141 -19.78 16.38 -7.51
C GLU A 141 -19.77 16.06 -6.01
N GLU A 142 -20.32 14.90 -5.61
CA GLU A 142 -20.32 14.44 -4.22
C GLU A 142 -18.90 14.24 -3.67
N GLU A 143 -18.01 13.59 -4.44
CA GLU A 143 -16.61 13.39 -4.03
C GLU A 143 -15.85 14.72 -3.98
N LYS A 144 -16.11 15.61 -4.92
CA LYS A 144 -15.51 16.95 -4.95
C LYS A 144 -15.96 17.79 -3.76
N ASN A 145 -17.24 17.77 -3.42
CA ASN A 145 -17.78 18.49 -2.27
C ASN A 145 -17.22 17.95 -0.95
N HIS A 146 -17.06 16.62 -0.85
CA HIS A 146 -16.40 16.00 0.31
C HIS A 146 -14.95 16.49 0.45
N HIS A 147 -14.21 16.55 -0.65
CA HIS A 147 -12.83 17.03 -0.63
C HIS A 147 -12.75 18.52 -0.32
N ASN A 148 -13.65 19.37 -0.86
CA ASN A 148 -13.75 20.77 -0.51
C ASN A 148 -13.98 20.99 0.99
N ALA A 149 -14.86 20.20 1.58
CA ALA A 149 -15.11 20.28 3.01
C ALA A 149 -13.85 19.92 3.82
N PHE A 150 -13.05 18.95 3.35
CA PHE A 150 -11.79 18.57 3.99
C PHE A 150 -10.70 19.66 3.80
N LEU A 151 -10.59 20.27 2.62
CA LEU A 151 -9.69 21.39 2.38
C LEU A 151 -10.03 22.60 3.27
N ASN A 152 -11.31 22.92 3.42
CA ASN A 152 -11.77 23.99 4.30
C ASN A 152 -11.43 23.68 5.75
N PHE A 153 -11.66 22.43 6.21
CA PHE A 153 -11.25 22.02 7.55
C PHE A 153 -9.73 22.21 7.77
N ALA A 154 -8.90 21.82 6.80
CA ALA A 154 -7.45 22.01 6.88
C ALA A 154 -7.10 23.51 7.00
N LYS A 155 -7.68 24.35 6.14
CA LYS A 155 -7.47 25.80 6.13
C LYS A 155 -7.88 26.46 7.45
N ASP A 156 -9.07 26.15 7.96
CA ASP A 156 -9.61 26.73 9.19
C ASP A 156 -8.74 26.36 10.43
N ASN A 157 -8.09 25.21 10.40
CA ASN A 157 -7.18 24.75 11.43
C ASN A 157 -5.70 25.07 11.17
N LYS A 158 -5.39 25.81 10.08
CA LYS A 158 -4.01 26.16 9.68
C LYS A 158 -3.11 24.92 9.55
N LEU A 159 -3.64 23.88 8.90
CA LEU A 159 -2.98 22.60 8.66
C LEU A 159 -2.78 22.40 7.15
N SER A 160 -1.66 21.82 6.77
CA SER A 160 -1.50 21.30 5.41
C SER A 160 -2.16 19.92 5.27
N MET A 161 -2.49 19.55 4.05
CA MET A 161 -3.03 18.23 3.75
C MET A 161 -2.02 17.12 4.06
N ILE A 162 -0.72 17.40 3.88
CA ILE A 162 0.36 16.48 4.22
C ILE A 162 0.39 16.25 5.74
N GLU A 163 0.31 17.32 6.56
CA GLU A 163 0.24 17.20 8.03
C GLU A 163 -0.93 16.30 8.46
N LEU A 164 -2.12 16.50 7.88
CA LEU A 164 -3.30 15.70 8.21
C LEU A 164 -3.13 14.23 7.83
N CYS A 165 -2.60 13.95 6.63
CA CYS A 165 -2.41 12.58 6.17
C CYS A 165 -1.36 11.84 7.03
N LEU A 166 -0.26 12.50 7.38
CA LEU A 166 0.78 11.90 8.21
C LEU A 166 0.32 11.71 9.66
N ASP A 167 -0.41 12.68 10.24
CA ASP A 167 -0.98 12.57 11.59
C ASP A 167 -2.01 11.43 11.67
N PHE A 168 -2.85 11.28 10.64
CA PHE A 168 -3.76 10.15 10.54
C PHE A 168 -3.02 8.82 10.64
N ALA A 169 -1.97 8.64 9.86
CA ALA A 169 -1.21 7.39 9.86
C ALA A 169 -0.46 7.16 11.19
N LYS A 170 0.11 8.21 11.79
CA LYS A 170 0.79 8.14 13.10
C LYS A 170 -0.14 7.72 14.24
N LYS A 171 -1.43 8.04 14.15
CA LYS A 171 -2.43 7.69 15.18
C LYS A 171 -2.88 6.25 15.14
N ILE A 172 -2.47 5.48 14.15
CA ILE A 172 -2.81 4.06 14.00
C ILE A 172 -1.61 3.24 14.44
N ALA A 173 -1.64 2.77 15.68
CA ALA A 173 -0.52 2.06 16.32
C ALA A 173 -0.15 0.73 15.63
N GLU A 174 -1.10 0.17 14.88
CA GLU A 174 -0.94 -1.09 14.17
C GLU A 174 -0.10 -0.99 12.89
N ILE A 175 0.23 0.22 12.42
CA ILE A 175 1.06 0.42 11.24
C ILE A 175 2.54 0.29 11.62
N ASP A 176 3.24 -0.62 10.96
CA ASP A 176 4.69 -0.80 11.16
C ASP A 176 5.50 0.09 10.20
N ILE A 177 5.08 0.19 8.93
CA ILE A 177 5.79 0.99 7.90
C ILE A 177 4.78 1.72 7.01
N ILE A 178 5.13 2.95 6.65
CA ILE A 178 4.42 3.74 5.63
C ILE A 178 5.31 3.83 4.39
N ILE A 179 4.77 3.44 3.23
CA ILE A 179 5.45 3.50 1.95
C ILE A 179 4.91 4.70 1.16
N LEU A 180 5.79 5.64 0.89
CA LEU A 180 5.48 6.85 0.12
C LEU A 180 6.37 6.92 -1.12
N GLY A 181 5.81 7.38 -2.24
CA GLY A 181 6.55 7.72 -3.44
C GLY A 181 6.74 9.24 -3.52
N PHE A 182 7.87 9.66 -4.03
CA PHE A 182 8.22 11.07 -4.23
C PHE A 182 8.64 11.29 -5.68
N THR A 183 8.31 12.45 -6.24
CA THR A 183 8.70 12.84 -7.59
C THR A 183 9.85 13.85 -7.58
N SER A 184 10.13 14.45 -6.42
CA SER A 184 11.24 15.39 -6.24
C SER A 184 11.89 15.27 -4.86
N ILE A 185 13.06 15.86 -4.72
CA ILE A 185 13.79 15.95 -3.43
C ILE A 185 13.05 16.87 -2.47
N GLU A 186 12.45 17.92 -2.97
CA GLU A 186 11.68 18.90 -2.20
C GLU A 186 10.49 18.23 -1.49
N GLU A 187 9.74 17.39 -2.19
CA GLU A 187 8.65 16.60 -1.61
C GLU A 187 9.15 15.68 -0.49
N LEU A 188 10.28 15.00 -0.71
CA LEU A 188 10.89 14.14 0.30
C LEU A 188 11.30 14.92 1.54
N VAL A 189 11.93 16.09 1.35
CA VAL A 189 12.40 16.97 2.44
C VAL A 189 11.20 17.49 3.23
N GLU A 190 10.16 17.98 2.56
CA GLU A 190 8.94 18.48 3.20
C GLU A 190 8.27 17.41 4.06
N VAL A 191 7.98 16.24 3.49
CA VAL A 191 7.33 15.13 4.20
C VAL A 191 8.20 14.65 5.36
N SER A 192 9.52 14.53 5.16
CA SER A 192 10.46 14.13 6.23
C SER A 192 10.49 15.14 7.38
N SER A 193 10.44 16.43 7.07
CA SER A 193 10.41 17.50 8.06
C SER A 193 9.13 17.44 8.90
N ILE A 194 7.97 17.30 8.24
CA ILE A 194 6.67 17.17 8.93
C ILE A 194 6.63 15.89 9.76
N TRP A 195 7.14 14.78 9.22
CA TRP A 195 7.18 13.51 9.94
C TRP A 195 7.98 13.57 11.24
N LYS A 196 9.12 14.26 11.23
CA LYS A 196 9.99 14.42 12.41
C LYS A 196 9.46 15.43 13.42
N ASN A 197 8.53 16.32 13.01
CA ASN A 197 8.02 17.39 13.86
C ASN A 197 6.73 16.95 14.60
N ASP A 198 6.89 16.36 15.78
CA ASP A 198 5.76 15.88 16.62
C ASP A 198 5.11 16.96 17.51
N LYS A 199 5.50 18.22 17.37
CA LYS A 199 5.08 19.28 18.32
C LYS A 199 3.61 19.70 18.16
N LYS A 200 2.99 19.44 17.01
CA LYS A 200 1.64 19.91 16.70
C LYS A 200 0.61 18.82 17.03
N LYS A 201 -0.14 19.00 18.11
CA LYS A 201 -1.30 18.14 18.41
C LYS A 201 -2.44 18.50 17.44
N ILE A 202 -2.74 17.61 16.51
CA ILE A 202 -3.86 17.78 15.59
C ILE A 202 -5.10 17.13 16.18
N ASN A 203 -6.15 17.97 16.40
CA ASN A 203 -7.47 17.49 16.84
C ASN A 203 -8.37 17.30 15.62
N CYS A 204 -8.34 16.09 15.05
CA CYS A 204 -9.18 15.73 13.91
C CYS A 204 -9.83 14.37 14.15
N ASP A 205 -11.16 14.33 14.03
CA ASP A 205 -11.89 13.06 13.93
C ASP A 205 -11.80 12.55 12.49
N TYR A 206 -10.80 11.71 12.24
CA TYR A 206 -10.55 11.15 10.92
C TYR A 206 -11.64 10.18 10.43
N LYS A 207 -12.45 9.60 11.34
CA LYS A 207 -13.50 8.64 10.98
C LYS A 207 -14.56 9.24 10.05
N LYS A 208 -14.86 10.53 10.22
CA LYS A 208 -15.84 11.26 9.41
C LYS A 208 -15.44 11.47 7.96
N TRP A 209 -14.13 11.41 7.67
CA TRP A 209 -13.59 11.64 6.34
C TRP A 209 -13.50 10.38 5.48
N HIS A 210 -13.88 9.23 6.01
CA HIS A 210 -13.94 8.00 5.24
C HIS A 210 -14.98 8.09 4.12
N VAL A 211 -14.56 7.80 2.90
CA VAL A 211 -15.43 7.75 1.72
C VAL A 211 -16.01 6.34 1.59
N LYS A 212 -17.34 6.21 1.60
CA LYS A 212 -18.00 4.90 1.49
C LYS A 212 -17.79 4.25 0.13
N ASN A 213 -17.84 5.04 -0.95
CA ASN A 213 -17.64 4.54 -2.30
C ASN A 213 -16.14 4.47 -2.63
N GLN A 214 -15.56 3.29 -2.44
CA GLN A 214 -14.12 3.05 -2.66
C GLN A 214 -13.72 2.95 -4.14
N LYS A 215 -14.68 2.91 -5.07
CA LYS A 215 -14.40 2.72 -6.50
C LYS A 215 -13.41 3.76 -7.04
N TYR A 216 -13.55 5.02 -6.60
CA TYR A 216 -12.71 6.13 -7.04
C TYR A 216 -11.37 6.24 -6.30
N LEU A 217 -11.23 5.56 -5.17
CA LEU A 217 -9.99 5.57 -4.38
C LEU A 217 -9.02 4.47 -4.79
N ASP A 218 -9.47 3.54 -5.64
CA ASP A 218 -8.61 2.51 -6.22
C ASP A 218 -8.19 2.92 -7.64
N PRO A 219 -6.92 3.30 -7.85
CA PRO A 219 -6.43 3.76 -9.16
C PRO A 219 -6.58 2.73 -10.28
N ARG A 220 -6.76 1.45 -9.96
CA ARG A 220 -7.00 0.39 -10.95
C ARG A 220 -8.35 0.55 -11.67
N ASN A 221 -9.29 1.25 -11.01
CA ASN A 221 -10.61 1.53 -11.55
C ASN A 221 -10.68 2.87 -12.30
N TRP A 222 -9.59 3.63 -12.34
CA TRP A 222 -9.55 4.90 -13.03
C TRP A 222 -9.56 4.68 -14.54
N PRO A 223 -10.29 5.52 -15.30
CA PRO A 223 -10.25 5.45 -16.76
C PRO A 223 -8.81 5.59 -17.25
N ILE A 224 -8.36 4.67 -18.09
CA ILE A 224 -7.05 4.75 -18.73
C ILE A 224 -7.08 6.00 -19.62
N LYS A 225 -6.10 6.88 -19.47
CA LYS A 225 -5.90 8.03 -20.35
C LYS A 225 -5.39 7.59 -21.70
#